data_467160ed631819ec5c02a7a8fa72a251
#
_entry.id   467160ed631819ec5c02a7a8fa72a251
#
_cell.length_a   1.000
_cell.length_b   1.000
_cell.length_c   1.000
_cell.angle_alpha   90.00
_cell.angle_beta   90.00
_cell.angle_gamma   90.00
#
_symmetry.space_group_name_H-M   'P 1'
#
loop_
_entity.id
_entity.type
_entity.pdbx_description
1 polymer ?
#
loop_
_entity_poly.entity_id
_entity_poly.type
_entity_poly.pdbx_seq_one_letter_code
_entity_poly.pdbx_strand_id
1 'polypeptide(L)'
;MDRRNLSAPGWSHVLSTTNDVAELDRFRALVGAPPQALQLGNRRYPHLDLKLEPRERALADPQVRVFERTSDMLRYLKSMRAVETD
;
A
#
# COMPACT_ATOMS: atom_id res chain seq x y z
N MET A 1 -3.43 1.87 2.66
CA MET A 1 -2.21 2.71 2.55
C MET A 1 -2.02 3.54 3.80
N ASP A 2 -0.80 3.95 4.07
CA ASP A 2 -0.49 4.84 5.18
C ASP A 2 -0.40 6.29 4.70
N ARG A 3 -0.94 7.22 5.51
CA ARG A 3 -0.85 8.65 5.22
C ARG A 3 0.51 9.21 5.62
N ARG A 4 1.04 8.73 6.75
CA ARG A 4 2.33 9.17 7.29
C ARG A 4 3.31 8.02 7.29
N ASN A 5 4.41 8.20 6.56
CA ASN A 5 5.54 7.29 6.57
C ASN A 5 6.70 8.03 7.26
N LEU A 6 6.96 7.69 8.51
CA LEU A 6 7.97 8.38 9.31
C LEU A 6 9.39 8.16 8.78
N SER A 7 9.62 7.01 8.12
CA SER A 7 10.92 6.69 7.53
C SER A 7 11.18 7.47 6.24
N ALA A 8 10.12 7.84 5.52
CA ALA A 8 10.23 8.53 4.23
C ALA A 8 9.07 9.53 4.09
N PRO A 9 9.20 10.73 4.67
CA PRO A 9 8.15 11.76 4.58
C PRO A 9 7.81 12.09 3.12
N GLY A 10 6.51 12.22 2.84
CA GLY A 10 6.02 12.48 1.48
C GLY A 10 5.76 11.22 0.67
N TRP A 11 6.14 10.04 1.18
CA TRP A 11 5.86 8.76 0.57
C TRP A 11 4.75 8.04 1.33
N SER A 12 4.04 7.16 0.64
CA SER A 12 3.05 6.27 1.26
C SER A 12 3.24 4.87 0.74
N HIS A 13 3.05 3.88 1.62
CA HIS A 13 3.00 2.47 1.24
C HIS A 13 1.56 2.11 0.89
N VAL A 14 1.38 1.30 -0.16
CA VAL A 14 0.10 0.69 -0.48
C VAL A 14 0.30 -0.81 -0.51
N LEU A 15 -0.52 -1.54 0.26
CA LEU A 15 -0.47 -2.98 0.33
C LEU A 15 -1.83 -3.56 -0.07
N SER A 16 -1.81 -4.78 -0.61
CA SER A 16 -3.04 -5.54 -0.87
C SER A 16 -3.45 -6.27 0.40
N THR A 17 -4.74 -6.30 0.70
CA THR A 17 -5.28 -7.04 1.85
C THR A 17 -5.10 -8.56 1.69
N THR A 18 -4.96 -9.02 0.45
CA THR A 18 -4.81 -10.45 0.11
C THR A 18 -3.42 -10.79 -0.39
N ASN A 19 -2.47 -9.87 -0.29
CA ASN A 19 -1.10 -10.03 -0.77
C ASN A 19 -1.02 -10.30 -2.29
N ASP A 20 -1.96 -9.73 -3.04
CA ASP A 20 -2.10 -9.95 -4.48
C ASP A 20 -1.25 -8.94 -5.26
N VAL A 21 -0.11 -9.39 -5.79
CA VAL A 21 0.82 -8.56 -6.57
C VAL A 21 0.15 -8.03 -7.85
N ALA A 22 -0.69 -8.83 -8.50
CA ALA A 22 -1.38 -8.38 -9.70
C ALA A 22 -2.35 -7.23 -9.42
N GLU A 23 -3.02 -7.28 -8.27
CA GLU A 23 -3.88 -6.18 -7.81
C GLU A 23 -3.07 -4.91 -7.58
N LEU A 24 -1.91 -5.03 -6.93
CA LEU A 24 -1.02 -3.88 -6.69
C LEU A 24 -0.54 -3.28 -8.00
N ASP A 25 -0.17 -4.11 -8.98
CA ASP A 25 0.32 -3.62 -10.26
C ASP A 25 -0.78 -2.91 -11.05
N ARG A 26 -2.00 -3.43 -11.04
CA ARG A 26 -3.15 -2.76 -11.66
C ARG A 26 -3.43 -1.41 -11.01
N PHE A 27 -3.37 -1.34 -9.68
CA PHE A 27 -3.57 -0.10 -8.96
C PHE A 27 -2.46 0.91 -9.25
N ARG A 28 -1.22 0.44 -9.33
CA ARG A 28 -0.06 1.27 -9.73
C ARG A 28 -0.33 1.97 -11.07
N ALA A 29 -0.79 1.21 -12.06
CA ALA A 29 -1.08 1.77 -13.38
C ALA A 29 -2.25 2.76 -13.31
N LEU A 30 -3.26 2.45 -12.52
CA LEU A 30 -4.45 3.29 -12.37
C LEU A 30 -4.10 4.69 -11.81
N VAL A 31 -3.21 4.75 -10.84
CA VAL A 31 -2.81 6.03 -10.24
C VAL A 31 -1.67 6.71 -10.98
N GLY A 32 -1.14 6.09 -12.03
CA GLY A 32 -0.09 6.66 -12.87
C GLY A 32 1.30 6.58 -12.27
N ALA A 33 1.55 5.63 -11.38
CA ALA A 33 2.88 5.45 -10.80
C ALA A 33 3.79 4.66 -11.75
N PRO A 34 5.11 4.92 -11.72
CA PRO A 34 6.04 4.19 -12.59
C PRO A 34 6.21 2.73 -12.15
N PRO A 35 6.68 1.83 -13.04
CA PRO A 35 6.89 0.43 -12.69
C PRO A 35 7.77 0.21 -11.45
N GLN A 36 8.78 1.06 -11.24
CA GLN A 36 9.67 0.94 -10.09
C GLN A 36 8.97 1.23 -8.75
N ALA A 37 7.75 1.75 -8.75
CA ALA A 37 6.98 1.93 -7.53
C ALA A 37 6.59 0.59 -6.88
N LEU A 38 6.53 -0.48 -7.67
CA LEU A 38 6.19 -1.81 -7.17
C LEU A 38 7.41 -2.46 -6.53
N GLN A 39 7.34 -2.71 -5.22
CA GLN A 39 8.42 -3.24 -4.41
C GLN A 39 8.14 -4.69 -4.05
N LEU A 40 8.95 -5.61 -4.55
CA LEU A 40 8.79 -7.05 -4.37
C LEU A 40 9.91 -7.68 -3.52
N GLY A 41 10.84 -6.87 -3.01
CA GLY A 41 11.95 -7.34 -2.20
C GLY A 41 11.53 -7.97 -0.88
N ASN A 42 10.41 -7.55 -0.33
CA ASN A 42 9.83 -8.15 0.87
C ASN A 42 8.69 -9.08 0.46
N ARG A 43 8.93 -10.39 0.53
CA ARG A 43 7.94 -11.39 0.10
C ARG A 43 6.70 -11.41 0.99
N ARG A 44 6.84 -11.04 2.26
CA ARG A 44 5.73 -11.01 3.21
C ARG A 44 4.84 -9.80 2.98
N TYR A 45 5.44 -8.69 2.56
CA TYR A 45 4.74 -7.42 2.36
C TYR A 45 5.14 -6.77 1.03
N PRO A 46 4.76 -7.36 -0.12
CA PRO A 46 4.91 -6.63 -1.38
C PRO A 46 4.05 -5.38 -1.31
N HIS A 47 4.55 -4.28 -1.83
CA HIS A 47 3.87 -3.00 -1.69
C HIS A 47 4.21 -2.03 -2.82
N LEU A 48 3.45 -0.94 -2.89
CA LEU A 48 3.78 0.20 -3.72
C LEU A 48 4.34 1.30 -2.84
N ASP A 49 5.37 2.00 -3.35
CA ASP A 49 5.85 3.25 -2.77
C ASP A 49 5.37 4.39 -3.65
N LEU A 50 4.44 5.20 -3.13
CA LEU A 50 3.83 6.30 -3.88
C LEU A 50 4.22 7.66 -3.32
N LYS A 51 4.47 8.61 -4.22
CA LYS A 51 4.73 10.02 -3.89
C LYS A 51 4.01 10.92 -4.88
N LEU A 52 3.92 12.20 -4.56
CA LEU A 52 3.39 13.24 -5.45
C LEU A 52 1.98 12.89 -5.97
N GLU A 53 1.70 13.10 -7.26
CA GLU A 53 0.36 12.89 -7.82
C GLU A 53 -0.19 11.49 -7.68
N PRO A 54 0.59 10.42 -7.94
CA PRO A 54 0.09 9.05 -7.69
C PRO A 54 -0.37 8.85 -6.24
N ARG A 55 0.37 9.40 -5.28
CA ARG A 55 -0.01 9.33 -3.86
C ARG A 55 -1.32 10.06 -3.62
N GLU A 56 -1.49 11.27 -4.19
CA GLU A 56 -2.73 12.04 -4.03
C GLU A 56 -3.92 11.32 -4.64
N ARG A 57 -3.75 10.71 -5.80
CA ARG A 57 -4.82 9.93 -6.44
C ARG A 57 -5.22 8.72 -5.60
N ALA A 58 -4.25 8.03 -5.00
CA ALA A 58 -4.51 6.90 -4.13
C ALA A 58 -5.26 7.33 -2.87
N LEU A 59 -4.86 8.45 -2.25
CA LEU A 59 -5.53 8.98 -1.06
C LEU A 59 -6.99 9.39 -1.35
N ALA A 60 -7.28 9.79 -2.58
CA ALA A 60 -8.61 10.20 -2.99
C ALA A 60 -9.51 9.03 -3.43
N ASP A 61 -8.95 7.85 -3.64
CA ASP A 61 -9.70 6.68 -4.12
C ASP A 61 -10.56 6.12 -2.99
N PRO A 62 -11.91 6.07 -3.15
CA PRO A 62 -12.80 5.62 -2.08
C PRO A 62 -12.65 4.13 -1.74
N GLN A 63 -12.03 3.33 -2.61
CA GLN A 63 -11.80 1.91 -2.34
C GLN A 63 -10.54 1.68 -1.51
N VAL A 64 -9.68 2.70 -1.36
CA VAL A 64 -8.46 2.60 -0.59
C VAL A 64 -8.73 2.91 0.88
N ARG A 65 -8.38 1.99 1.77
CA ARG A 65 -8.43 2.25 3.20
C ARG A 65 -7.16 2.99 3.61
N VAL A 66 -7.31 4.16 4.20
CA VAL A 66 -6.20 5.02 4.60
C VAL A 66 -6.00 4.95 6.11
N PHE A 67 -4.77 4.70 6.52
CA PHE A 67 -4.36 4.71 7.93
C PHE A 67 -3.45 5.91 8.17
N GLU A 68 -3.50 6.49 9.35
CA GLU A 68 -2.67 7.64 9.67
C GLU A 68 -1.19 7.26 9.75
N ARG A 69 -0.87 6.05 10.23
CA ARG A 69 0.51 5.57 10.41
C ARG A 69 0.71 4.20 9.78
N THR A 70 1.95 3.94 9.38
CA THR A 70 2.36 2.62 8.87
C THR A 70 2.07 1.51 9.88
N SER A 71 2.34 1.75 11.17
CA SER A 71 2.10 0.75 12.22
C SER A 71 0.62 0.36 12.33
N ASP A 72 -0.29 1.30 12.18
CA ASP A 72 -1.73 1.03 12.22
C ASP A 72 -2.14 0.16 11.03
N MET A 73 -1.63 0.46 9.85
CA MET A 73 -1.89 -0.31 8.63
C MET A 73 -1.39 -1.75 8.78
N LEU A 74 -0.17 -1.94 9.27
CA LEU A 74 0.41 -3.27 9.43
C LEU A 74 -0.35 -4.08 10.49
N ARG A 75 -0.82 -3.45 11.55
CA ARG A 75 -1.66 -4.11 12.58
C ARG A 75 -2.95 -4.61 11.97
N TYR A 76 -3.60 -3.81 11.13
CA TYR A 76 -4.82 -4.20 10.43
C TYR A 76 -4.57 -5.41 9.53
N LEU A 77 -3.50 -5.37 8.73
CA LEU A 77 -3.16 -6.45 7.80
C LEU A 77 -2.86 -7.76 8.54
N LYS A 78 -2.13 -7.69 9.64
CA LYS A 78 -1.86 -8.87 10.47
C LYS A 78 -3.14 -9.49 11.00
N SER A 79 -4.08 -8.66 11.45
CA SER A 79 -5.38 -9.11 11.93
C SER A 79 -6.16 -9.83 10.82
N MET A 80 -6.20 -9.26 9.62
CA MET A 80 -6.89 -9.85 8.47
C MET A 80 -6.26 -11.20 8.08
N ARG A 81 -4.93 -11.26 8.01
CA ARG A 81 -4.22 -12.46 7.61
C ARG A 81 -4.30 -13.57 8.63
N ALA A 82 -4.35 -13.23 9.92
CA ALA A 82 -4.54 -14.22 10.98
C ALA A 82 -5.89 -14.93 10.85
N VAL A 83 -6.94 -14.20 10.47
CA VAL A 83 -8.26 -14.78 10.23
C VAL A 83 -8.25 -15.71 9.02
N GLU A 84 -7.53 -15.35 7.97
CA GLU A 84 -7.46 -16.15 6.74
C GLU A 84 -6.67 -17.45 6.90
N THR A 85 -5.72 -17.50 7.83
CA THR A 85 -4.88 -18.69 8.02
C THR A 85 -5.50 -19.74 8.93
N ASP A 86 -6.60 -19.43 9.53
CA ASP A 86 -7.38 -20.38 10.32
C ASP A 86 -8.36 -21.13 9.45
#